data_00b845bc0bbdcfcb9b2c03f6a3562d7c
#
_entry.id   00b845bc0bbdcfcb9b2c03f6a3562d7c
#
_cell.length_a   1.000
_cell.length_b   1.000
_cell.length_c   1.000
_cell.angle_alpha   90.00
_cell.angle_beta   90.00
_cell.angle_gamma   90.00
#
_symmetry.space_group_name_H-M   'P 1'
#
loop_
_entity.id
_entity.type
_entity.pdbx_description
1 polymer ?
#
loop_
_entity_poly.entity_id
_entity_poly.type
_entity_poly.pdbx_seq_one_letter_code
_entity_poly.pdbx_strand_id
1 'polypeptide(L)' 'QVLAADGDGEPLDLFAASGGLAKPSAWLMGNEAWGLPAEDAALADHVVAIPMWGAAESLNLSSAAAICLYQTASAQRR' A
#
# COMPACT_ATOMS: atom_id res chain seq x y z
N GLN A 1 -1.36 -3.41 12.46
CA GLN A 1 -0.76 -2.20 11.93
C GLN A 1 -1.65 -1.55 10.88
N VAL A 2 -1.49 -0.26 10.72
CA VAL A 2 -2.20 0.50 9.70
C VAL A 2 -1.19 0.91 8.62
N LEU A 3 -1.48 0.56 7.38
CA LEU A 3 -0.63 0.85 6.24
C LEU A 3 -1.36 1.80 5.29
N ALA A 4 -0.71 2.89 4.90
CA ALA A 4 -1.26 3.83 3.94
C ALA A 4 -0.67 3.57 2.56
N ALA A 5 -1.52 3.46 1.55
CA ALA A 5 -1.08 3.30 0.17
C ALA A 5 -0.94 4.68 -0.47
N ASP A 6 0.28 5.08 -0.77
CA ASP A 6 0.57 6.40 -1.35
C ASP A 6 1.84 6.30 -2.19
N GLY A 7 1.87 7.03 -3.30
CA GLY A 7 2.99 7.00 -4.23
C GLY A 7 4.34 7.43 -3.67
N ASP A 8 4.35 8.15 -2.56
CA ASP A 8 5.58 8.60 -1.92
C ASP A 8 6.13 7.62 -0.89
N GLY A 9 5.50 6.46 -0.73
CA GLY A 9 5.86 5.51 0.30
C GLY A 9 6.99 4.56 -0.09
N GLU A 10 7.33 3.67 0.84
CA GLU A 10 8.28 2.60 0.60
C GLU A 10 7.70 1.63 -0.44
N PRO A 11 8.47 1.17 -1.41
CA PRO A 11 7.97 0.22 -2.40
C PRO A 11 7.41 -1.04 -1.75
N LEU A 12 6.23 -1.46 -2.20
CA LEU A 12 5.51 -2.59 -1.62
C LEU A 12 6.32 -3.88 -1.66
N ASP A 13 7.02 -4.14 -2.75
CA ASP A 13 7.83 -5.34 -2.89
C ASP A 13 8.98 -5.39 -1.87
N LEU A 14 9.60 -4.24 -1.61
CA LEU A 14 10.67 -4.15 -0.61
C LEU A 14 10.11 -4.27 0.80
N PHE A 15 8.96 -3.66 1.06
CA PHE A 15 8.31 -3.75 2.37
C PHE A 15 7.90 -5.20 2.67
N ALA A 16 7.37 -5.90 1.68
CA ALA A 16 7.02 -7.31 1.82
C ALA A 16 8.26 -8.18 2.03
N ALA A 17 9.33 -7.91 1.29
CA ALA A 17 10.56 -8.69 1.38
C ALA A 17 11.23 -8.56 2.75
N SER A 18 11.07 -7.40 3.41
CA SER A 18 11.63 -7.17 4.74
C SER A 18 10.78 -7.76 5.87
N GLY A 19 9.65 -8.40 5.54
CA GLY A 19 8.76 -8.97 6.54
C GLY A 19 7.70 -8.00 7.06
N GLY A 20 7.57 -6.82 6.45
CA GLY A 20 6.65 -5.78 6.90
C GLY A 20 5.18 -6.17 6.86
N LEU A 21 4.79 -7.12 6.01
CA LEU A 21 3.40 -7.54 5.88
C LEU A 21 3.04 -8.73 6.78
N ALA A 22 3.93 -9.18 7.64
CA ALA A 22 3.68 -10.36 8.47
C ALA A 22 2.63 -10.12 9.57
N LYS A 23 2.41 -8.88 9.97
CA LYS A 23 1.45 -8.52 11.01
C LYS A 23 0.06 -8.35 10.43
N PRO A 24 -0.99 -8.57 11.25
CA PRO A 24 -2.35 -8.19 10.84
C PRO A 24 -2.36 -6.72 10.39
N SER A 25 -2.92 -6.46 9.22
CA SER A 25 -2.78 -5.15 8.57
C SER A 25 -4.12 -4.62 8.09
N ALA A 26 -4.33 -3.33 8.31
CA ALA A 26 -5.42 -2.58 7.71
C ALA A 26 -4.83 -1.58 6.72
N TRP A 27 -5.38 -1.50 5.53
CA TRP A 27 -4.91 -0.62 4.48
C TRP A 27 -5.80 0.61 4.36
N LEU A 28 -5.19 1.79 4.39
CA LEU A 28 -5.85 3.05 4.06
C LEU A 28 -5.59 3.36 2.60
N MET A 29 -6.65 3.48 1.82
CA MET A 29 -6.55 3.75 0.40
C MET A 29 -6.98 5.18 0.12
N GLY A 30 -6.25 5.86 -0.75
CA GLY A 30 -6.58 7.22 -1.13
C GLY A 30 -7.66 7.29 -2.19
N ASN A 31 -8.27 8.46 -2.33
CA ASN A 31 -9.21 8.76 -3.39
C ASN A 31 -8.45 8.87 -4.71
N GLU A 32 -9.06 8.40 -5.79
CA GLU A 32 -8.43 8.41 -7.11
C GLU A 32 -8.10 9.83 -7.60
N ALA A 33 -8.89 10.82 -7.19
CA ALA A 33 -8.72 12.21 -7.64
C ALA A 33 -7.72 12.98 -6.77
N TRP A 34 -7.73 12.77 -5.47
CA TRP A 34 -6.93 13.58 -4.53
C TRP A 34 -5.87 12.80 -3.76
N GLY A 35 -5.86 11.48 -3.93
CA GLY A 35 -4.99 10.64 -3.14
C GLY A 35 -5.43 10.57 -1.68
N LEU A 36 -4.50 10.24 -0.79
CA LEU A 36 -4.79 10.08 0.63
C LEU A 36 -4.54 11.41 1.35
N PRO A 37 -5.53 11.95 2.08
CA PRO A 37 -5.31 13.18 2.85
C PRO A 37 -4.19 13.01 3.87
N ALA A 38 -3.41 14.08 4.08
CA ALA A 38 -2.28 14.02 5.01
C ALA A 38 -2.70 13.62 6.42
N GLU A 39 -3.88 14.06 6.86
CA GLU A 39 -4.39 13.73 8.18
C GLU A 39 -4.69 12.22 8.32
N ASP A 40 -5.12 11.58 7.24
CA ASP A 40 -5.35 10.13 7.23
C ASP A 40 -4.03 9.38 7.16
N ALA A 41 -3.09 9.85 6.35
CA ALA A 41 -1.76 9.25 6.26
C ALA A 41 -1.03 9.29 7.60
N ALA A 42 -1.27 10.32 8.40
CA ALA A 42 -0.67 10.45 9.72
C ALA A 42 -1.12 9.38 10.70
N LEU A 43 -2.23 8.70 10.42
CA LEU A 43 -2.71 7.59 11.25
C LEU A 43 -2.00 6.28 10.94
N ALA A 44 -1.28 6.21 9.84
CA ALA A 44 -0.63 4.98 9.42
C ALA A 44 0.69 4.75 10.12
N ASP A 45 1.00 3.49 10.37
CA ASP A 45 2.30 3.10 10.91
C ASP A 45 3.37 3.17 9.83
N HIS A 46 3.00 2.87 8.59
CA HIS A 46 3.89 2.95 7.43
C HIS A 46 3.14 3.45 6.21
N VAL A 47 3.86 4.10 5.31
CA VAL A 47 3.35 4.50 4.00
C VAL A 47 4.02 3.62 2.96
N VAL A 48 3.24 2.96 2.12
CA VAL A 48 3.72 1.97 1.18
C VAL A 48 3.22 2.29 -0.22
N ALA A 49 4.11 2.26 -1.20
CA ALA A 49 3.79 2.56 -2.59
C ALA A 49 3.81 1.29 -3.44
N ILE A 50 2.89 1.20 -4.38
CA ILE A 50 2.91 0.14 -5.38
C ILE A 50 3.86 0.60 -6.48
N PRO A 51 4.98 -0.12 -6.74
CA PRO A 51 5.91 0.29 -7.79
C PRO A 51 5.23 0.28 -9.15
N MET A 52 5.49 1.29 -9.95
CA MET A 52 4.97 1.42 -11.30
C MET A 52 6.12 1.42 -12.30
N TRP A 53 5.95 0.70 -13.38
CA TRP A 53 6.95 0.63 -14.46
C TRP A 53 6.34 1.09 -15.77
N GLY A 54 7.18 1.61 -16.64
CA GLY A 54 6.75 2.09 -17.94
C GLY A 54 6.07 3.44 -17.84
N ALA A 55 5.09 3.68 -18.73
CA ALA A 55 4.42 4.97 -18.83
C ALA A 55 3.23 5.13 -17.89
N ALA A 56 2.87 4.10 -17.14
CA ALA A 56 1.73 4.16 -16.24
C ALA A 56 2.04 5.06 -15.04
N GLU A 57 1.12 5.96 -14.72
CA GLU A 57 1.30 6.92 -13.62
C GLU A 57 0.60 6.49 -12.35
N SER A 58 -0.50 5.73 -12.48
CA SER A 58 -1.25 5.28 -11.33
C SER A 58 -2.10 4.08 -11.69
N LEU A 59 -2.54 3.37 -10.66
CA LEU A 59 -3.55 2.29 -10.78
C LEU A 59 -4.87 2.82 -10.28
N ASN A 60 -5.98 2.26 -10.78
CA ASN A 60 -7.27 2.59 -10.19
C ASN A 60 -7.33 2.00 -8.77
N LEU A 61 -8.25 2.54 -7.97
CA LEU A 61 -8.37 2.18 -6.56
C LEU A 61 -8.61 0.69 -6.34
N SER A 62 -9.47 0.08 -7.14
CA SER A 62 -9.79 -1.34 -6.99
C SER A 62 -8.58 -2.22 -7.27
N SER A 63 -7.82 -1.90 -8.31
CA SER A 63 -6.61 -2.66 -8.64
C SER A 63 -5.55 -2.49 -7.57
N ALA A 64 -5.36 -1.28 -7.08
CA ALA A 64 -4.38 -1.00 -6.02
C ALA A 64 -4.75 -1.76 -4.75
N ALA A 65 -6.01 -1.73 -4.35
CA ALA A 65 -6.49 -2.46 -3.17
C ALA A 65 -6.29 -3.97 -3.32
N ALA A 66 -6.59 -4.51 -4.50
CA ALA A 66 -6.41 -5.93 -4.76
C ALA A 66 -4.94 -6.36 -4.62
N ILE A 67 -4.02 -5.56 -5.14
CA ILE A 67 -2.59 -5.86 -5.04
C ILE A 67 -2.14 -5.82 -3.59
N CYS A 68 -2.51 -4.79 -2.85
CA CYS A 68 -2.13 -4.65 -1.44
C CYS A 68 -2.66 -5.81 -0.60
N LEU A 69 -3.93 -6.16 -0.78
CA LEU A 69 -4.56 -7.24 -0.02
C LEU A 69 -4.01 -8.60 -0.39
N TYR A 70 -3.72 -8.83 -1.67
CA TYR A 70 -3.14 -10.09 -2.10
C TYR A 70 -1.74 -10.30 -1.52
N GLN A 71 -0.91 -9.26 -1.58
CA GLN A 71 0.44 -9.33 -1.03
C GLN A 71 0.41 -9.56 0.48
N THR A 72 -0.51 -8.90 1.16
CA THR A 72 -0.67 -9.04 2.61
C THR A 72 -1.08 -10.47 2.97
N ALA A 73 -2.11 -10.98 2.31
CA ALA A 73 -2.59 -12.34 2.54
C ALA A 73 -1.51 -13.39 2.23
N SER A 74 -0.78 -13.18 1.14
CA SER A 74 0.30 -14.09 0.75
C SER A 74 1.40 -14.14 1.81
N ALA A 75 1.78 -12.97 2.34
CA ALA A 75 2.80 -12.89 3.39
C ALA A 75 2.36 -13.56 4.68
N GLN A 76 1.08 -13.47 5.02
CA GLN A 76 0.55 -13.99 6.28
C GLN A 76 0.22 -15.47 6.26
N ARG A 77 0.24 -16.07 5.09
CA ARG A 77 -0.05 -17.51 4.95
C ARG A 77 1.17 -18.41 5.17
N ARG A 78 2.30 -17.84 5.37
CA ARG A 78 3.56 -18.57 5.56
C ARG A 78 3.75 -19.08 6.96
#